data_2dac53246e0fd9a603043d849383b740
#
_entry.id   2dac53246e0fd9a603043d849383b740
#
_cell.length_a   1.000
_cell.length_b   1.000
_cell.length_c   1.000
_cell.angle_alpha   90.00
_cell.angle_beta   90.00
_cell.angle_gamma   90.00
#
_symmetry.space_group_name_H-M   'P 1'
#
loop_
_entity.id
_entity.type
_entity.pdbx_description
1 polymer ?
#
loop_
_entity_poly.entity_id
_entity_poly.type
_entity_poly.pdbx_seq_one_letter_code
_entity_poly.pdbx_strand_id
1 'polypeptide(L)'
;PHTIEEAYEVAEQIHNKNYNELKEELGDLLFQVVYLSQIASEKNKFNFYDVVESITSKMISRHPHVFKNKKFKNMKEFKSWWEKSKKKKQLSILDNIPFTYPAYLEANKIQKKVASVGFDYKNKLDAIDKISEELEELKIEIKAQNQRKIKEELGDLIFATLDVSRKLKLDPEIILKKANNKFSKRWRKLE
;
A
#
# COMPACT_ATOMS: atom_id res chain seq x y z
N PRO A 1 -16.58 2.27 -7.01
CA PRO A 1 -16.13 3.68 -6.97
C PRO A 1 -16.28 4.22 -5.56
N HIS A 2 -17.52 4.29 -5.00
CA HIS A 2 -17.80 4.95 -3.72
C HIS A 2 -16.95 4.45 -2.53
N THR A 3 -16.76 3.15 -2.35
CA THR A 3 -15.92 2.62 -1.25
C THR A 3 -14.48 3.14 -1.25
N ILE A 4 -13.92 3.46 -2.43
CA ILE A 4 -12.57 4.03 -2.56
C ILE A 4 -12.62 5.53 -2.22
N GLU A 5 -13.66 6.21 -2.64
CA GLU A 5 -13.94 7.62 -2.38
C GLU A 5 -14.04 7.85 -0.87
N GLU A 6 -14.94 7.14 -0.17
CA GLU A 6 -15.06 7.20 1.28
C GLU A 6 -13.73 6.91 2.01
N ALA A 7 -12.94 5.94 1.50
CA ALA A 7 -11.64 5.65 2.10
C ALA A 7 -10.64 6.82 1.95
N TYR A 8 -10.71 7.60 0.88
CA TYR A 8 -9.90 8.80 0.71
C TYR A 8 -10.40 9.96 1.57
N GLU A 9 -11.71 10.11 1.75
CA GLU A 9 -12.32 11.12 2.63
C GLU A 9 -11.94 10.87 4.09
N VAL A 10 -12.02 9.63 4.56
CA VAL A 10 -11.44 9.22 5.87
C VAL A 10 -9.96 9.59 5.98
N ALA A 11 -9.16 9.33 4.94
CA ALA A 11 -7.73 9.65 4.96
C ALA A 11 -7.47 11.17 5.01
N GLU A 12 -8.31 11.96 4.36
CA GLU A 12 -8.25 13.41 4.39
C GLU A 12 -8.55 13.97 5.79
N GLN A 13 -9.61 13.49 6.44
CA GLN A 13 -9.96 13.95 7.79
C GLN A 13 -8.91 13.54 8.84
N ILE A 14 -8.30 12.37 8.69
CA ILE A 14 -7.12 12.00 9.50
C ILE A 14 -5.97 12.99 9.29
N HIS A 15 -5.69 13.37 8.05
CA HIS A 15 -4.63 14.34 7.73
C HIS A 15 -4.92 15.72 8.33
N ASN A 16 -6.15 16.17 8.22
CA ASN A 16 -6.63 17.46 8.70
C ASN A 16 -6.83 17.49 10.23
N LYS A 17 -6.77 16.33 10.90
CA LYS A 17 -7.09 16.14 12.33
C LYS A 17 -8.50 16.62 12.68
N ASN A 18 -9.43 16.52 11.74
CA ASN A 18 -10.84 16.89 11.93
C ASN A 18 -11.63 15.66 12.41
N TYR A 19 -11.72 15.50 13.72
CA TYR A 19 -12.38 14.33 14.31
C TYR A 19 -13.90 14.32 14.16
N ASN A 20 -14.55 15.47 13.94
CA ASN A 20 -15.99 15.53 13.72
C ASN A 20 -16.33 14.95 12.34
N GLU A 21 -15.72 15.48 11.30
CA GLU A 21 -15.86 14.95 9.94
C GLU A 21 -15.36 13.50 9.84
N LEU A 22 -14.25 13.15 10.49
CA LEU A 22 -13.74 11.77 10.52
C LEU A 22 -14.78 10.78 11.02
N LYS A 23 -15.61 11.17 12.00
CA LYS A 23 -16.68 10.31 12.50
C LYS A 23 -17.77 10.07 11.41
N GLU A 24 -18.08 11.09 10.63
CA GLU A 24 -19.05 11.01 9.53
C GLU A 24 -18.53 10.13 8.41
N GLU A 25 -17.30 10.38 7.94
CA GLU A 25 -16.66 9.57 6.88
C GLU A 25 -16.48 8.08 7.26
N LEU A 26 -16.18 7.81 8.54
CA LEU A 26 -16.16 6.43 9.04
C LEU A 26 -17.55 5.79 9.03
N GLY A 27 -18.59 6.58 9.22
CA GLY A 27 -19.99 6.14 9.09
C GLY A 27 -20.31 5.76 7.65
N ASP A 28 -19.91 6.58 6.69
CA ASP A 28 -20.14 6.36 5.26
C ASP A 28 -19.34 5.15 4.75
N LEU A 29 -18.09 5.01 5.18
CA LEU A 29 -17.32 3.80 4.88
C LEU A 29 -17.98 2.53 5.49
N LEU A 30 -18.50 2.60 6.71
CA LEU A 30 -19.23 1.48 7.33
C LEU A 30 -20.52 1.19 6.57
N PHE A 31 -21.24 2.22 6.11
CA PHE A 31 -22.42 2.06 5.25
C PHE A 31 -22.09 1.29 3.99
N GLN A 32 -20.98 1.58 3.30
CA GLN A 32 -20.54 0.82 2.12
C GLN A 32 -20.37 -0.67 2.45
N VAL A 33 -19.81 -1.01 3.63
CA VAL A 33 -19.64 -2.41 4.06
C VAL A 33 -21.00 -3.09 4.24
N VAL A 34 -21.95 -2.44 4.91
CA VAL A 34 -23.32 -2.97 5.14
C VAL A 34 -24.04 -3.14 3.81
N TYR A 35 -23.99 -2.11 2.96
CA TYR A 35 -24.66 -2.09 1.65
C TYR A 35 -24.17 -3.22 0.74
N LEU A 36 -22.85 -3.39 0.61
CA LEU A 36 -22.26 -4.46 -0.20
C LEU A 36 -22.56 -5.84 0.37
N SER A 37 -22.64 -5.96 1.70
CA SER A 37 -23.05 -7.21 2.35
C SER A 37 -24.51 -7.55 2.08
N GLN A 38 -25.41 -6.56 2.00
CA GLN A 38 -26.81 -6.74 1.64
C GLN A 38 -26.93 -7.23 0.19
N ILE A 39 -26.22 -6.60 -0.76
CA ILE A 39 -26.21 -7.06 -2.16
C ILE A 39 -25.70 -8.51 -2.29
N ALA A 40 -24.69 -8.88 -1.49
CA ALA A 40 -24.18 -10.25 -1.47
C ALA A 40 -25.19 -11.25 -0.88
N SER A 41 -25.92 -10.83 0.15
CA SER A 41 -26.99 -11.63 0.78
C SER A 41 -28.14 -11.91 -0.18
N GLU A 42 -28.58 -10.92 -0.96
CA GLU A 42 -29.59 -11.08 -2.00
C GLU A 42 -29.18 -12.08 -3.10
N LYS A 43 -27.87 -12.22 -3.30
CA LYS A 43 -27.28 -13.20 -4.22
C LYS A 43 -26.95 -14.54 -3.55
N ASN A 44 -27.39 -14.78 -2.31
CA ASN A 44 -27.11 -15.98 -1.52
C ASN A 44 -25.61 -16.30 -1.40
N LYS A 45 -24.75 -15.28 -1.24
CA LYS A 45 -23.28 -15.47 -1.11
C LYS A 45 -22.83 -15.39 0.33
N PHE A 46 -23.06 -14.28 0.99
CA PHE A 46 -22.78 -14.01 2.41
C PHE A 46 -23.60 -12.79 2.86
N ASN A 47 -23.72 -12.59 4.17
CA ASN A 47 -24.38 -11.46 4.78
C ASN A 47 -23.41 -10.65 5.67
N PHE A 48 -23.88 -9.58 6.29
CA PHE A 48 -23.06 -8.73 7.15
C PHE A 48 -22.50 -9.48 8.38
N TYR A 49 -23.27 -10.43 8.93
CA TYR A 49 -22.79 -11.25 10.05
C TYR A 49 -21.56 -12.08 9.67
N ASP A 50 -21.57 -12.69 8.49
CA ASP A 50 -20.43 -13.46 7.96
C ASP A 50 -19.18 -12.58 7.80
N VAL A 51 -19.36 -11.30 7.41
CA VAL A 51 -18.24 -10.33 7.33
C VAL A 51 -17.64 -10.07 8.71
N VAL A 52 -18.50 -9.83 9.71
CA VAL A 52 -18.09 -9.60 11.11
C VAL A 52 -17.41 -10.85 11.69
N GLU A 53 -17.94 -12.04 11.46
CA GLU A 53 -17.34 -13.31 11.91
C GLU A 53 -15.96 -13.52 11.25
N SER A 54 -15.85 -13.26 9.95
CA SER A 54 -14.60 -13.40 9.21
C SER A 54 -13.50 -12.49 9.76
N ILE A 55 -13.81 -11.20 10.00
CA ILE A 55 -12.80 -10.28 10.56
C ILE A 55 -12.46 -10.62 12.01
N THR A 56 -13.43 -11.01 12.82
CA THR A 56 -13.23 -11.42 14.21
C THR A 56 -12.30 -12.63 14.29
N SER A 57 -12.59 -13.68 13.56
CA SER A 57 -11.77 -14.89 13.47
C SER A 57 -10.35 -14.59 13.01
N LYS A 58 -10.22 -13.69 12.02
CA LYS A 58 -8.93 -13.21 11.52
C LYS A 58 -8.15 -12.44 12.60
N MET A 59 -8.81 -11.57 13.36
CA MET A 59 -8.17 -10.81 14.45
C MET A 59 -7.70 -11.72 15.57
N ILE A 60 -8.54 -12.66 16.03
CA ILE A 60 -8.19 -13.62 17.06
C ILE A 60 -7.00 -14.49 16.62
N SER A 61 -7.03 -15.01 15.39
CA SER A 61 -5.94 -15.86 14.88
C SER A 61 -4.62 -15.11 14.71
N ARG A 62 -4.68 -13.83 14.34
CA ARG A 62 -3.50 -13.01 14.08
C ARG A 62 -2.93 -12.27 15.30
N HIS A 63 -3.66 -12.26 16.42
CA HIS A 63 -3.22 -11.63 17.67
C HIS A 63 -3.20 -12.65 18.83
N PRO A 64 -2.45 -13.77 18.70
CA PRO A 64 -2.43 -14.80 19.74
C PRO A 64 -1.79 -14.31 21.05
N HIS A 65 -1.03 -13.22 21.02
CA HIS A 65 -0.51 -12.56 22.20
C HIS A 65 -1.61 -11.85 23.02
N VAL A 66 -2.71 -11.49 22.39
CA VAL A 66 -3.88 -10.89 23.04
C VAL A 66 -4.88 -11.99 23.47
N PHE A 67 -5.21 -12.91 22.56
CA PHE A 67 -6.31 -13.85 22.74
C PHE A 67 -5.90 -15.26 23.20
N LYS A 68 -4.62 -15.63 23.09
CA LYS A 68 -4.11 -16.98 23.37
C LYS A 68 -2.86 -17.01 24.25
N ASN A 69 -2.57 -15.91 24.96
CA ASN A 69 -1.40 -15.78 25.87
C ASN A 69 -0.03 -16.12 25.22
N LYS A 70 0.07 -16.08 23.90
CA LYS A 70 1.33 -16.34 23.19
C LYS A 70 2.28 -15.18 23.40
N LYS A 71 3.48 -15.46 23.93
CA LYS A 71 4.52 -14.43 24.11
C LYS A 71 5.46 -14.39 22.91
N PHE A 72 5.86 -13.19 22.50
CA PHE A 72 6.90 -12.96 21.52
C PHE A 72 8.07 -12.22 22.18
N LYS A 73 9.29 -12.63 21.88
CA LYS A 73 10.50 -12.02 22.47
C LYS A 73 10.68 -10.57 22.05
N ASN A 74 10.27 -10.23 20.84
CA ASN A 74 10.39 -8.89 20.27
C ASN A 74 9.44 -8.70 19.08
N MET A 75 9.36 -7.47 18.59
CA MET A 75 8.51 -7.09 17.45
C MET A 75 8.95 -7.79 16.14
N LYS A 76 10.21 -8.16 15.97
CA LYS A 76 10.71 -8.85 14.77
C LYS A 76 10.15 -10.27 14.71
N GLU A 77 10.14 -10.98 15.84
CA GLU A 77 9.54 -12.33 15.96
C GLU A 77 8.04 -12.28 15.68
N PHE A 78 7.33 -11.29 16.27
CA PHE A 78 5.90 -11.10 16.00
C PHE A 78 5.64 -10.86 14.50
N LYS A 79 6.38 -9.96 13.84
CA LYS A 79 6.24 -9.69 12.41
C LYS A 79 6.49 -10.92 11.55
N SER A 80 7.53 -11.71 11.85
CA SER A 80 7.84 -12.94 11.13
C SER A 80 6.70 -13.96 11.29
N TRP A 81 6.20 -14.14 12.52
CA TRP A 81 5.06 -15.02 12.78
C TRP A 81 3.79 -14.52 12.08
N TRP A 82 3.52 -13.21 12.10
CA TRP A 82 2.40 -12.57 11.43
C TRP A 82 2.40 -12.85 9.92
N GLU A 83 3.54 -12.67 9.26
CA GLU A 83 3.65 -12.98 7.83
C GLU A 83 3.46 -14.49 7.54
N LYS A 84 3.99 -15.35 8.38
CA LYS A 84 3.76 -16.81 8.27
C LYS A 84 2.28 -17.17 8.47
N SER A 85 1.58 -16.50 9.38
CA SER A 85 0.15 -16.77 9.66
C SER A 85 -0.78 -16.37 8.52
N LYS A 86 -0.33 -15.50 7.60
CA LYS A 86 -1.06 -15.12 6.38
C LYS A 86 -0.97 -16.17 5.26
N LYS A 87 -0.03 -17.12 5.35
CA LYS A 87 0.24 -18.06 4.26
C LYS A 87 -0.91 -19.06 4.14
N LYS A 88 -1.80 -18.84 3.17
CA LYS A 88 -2.49 -19.92 2.45
C LYS A 88 -1.47 -20.61 1.54
N LYS A 89 -1.75 -21.83 1.05
CA LYS A 89 -0.93 -22.50 0.02
C LYS A 89 -0.75 -21.54 -1.17
N GLN A 90 0.44 -20.97 -1.31
CA GLN A 90 0.80 -20.03 -2.36
C GLN A 90 1.98 -20.62 -3.13
N LEU A 91 1.95 -20.54 -4.45
CA LEU A 91 3.06 -20.87 -5.33
C LEU A 91 4.12 -19.77 -5.31
N SER A 92 3.68 -18.50 -5.21
CA SER A 92 4.55 -17.33 -5.11
C SER A 92 4.19 -16.44 -3.91
N ILE A 93 5.17 -15.76 -3.35
CA ILE A 93 4.95 -14.73 -2.32
C ILE A 93 4.13 -13.55 -2.87
N LEU A 94 4.08 -13.38 -4.18
CA LEU A 94 3.38 -12.28 -4.85
C LEU A 94 1.90 -12.56 -5.11
N ASP A 95 1.45 -13.83 -5.04
CA ASP A 95 0.08 -14.27 -5.40
C ASP A 95 -1.06 -13.55 -4.67
N ASN A 96 -0.80 -12.92 -3.53
CA ASN A 96 -1.82 -12.18 -2.78
C ASN A 96 -1.71 -10.66 -2.93
N ILE A 97 -1.14 -10.17 -4.00
CA ILE A 97 -1.18 -8.75 -4.32
C ILE A 97 -2.34 -8.56 -5.29
N PRO A 98 -3.42 -7.86 -4.89
CA PRO A 98 -4.52 -7.60 -5.80
C PRO A 98 -4.06 -6.73 -6.98
N PHE A 99 -4.33 -7.18 -8.20
CA PHE A 99 -4.05 -6.43 -9.43
C PHE A 99 -4.84 -5.11 -9.54
N THR A 100 -5.89 -4.96 -8.71
CA THR A 100 -6.72 -3.75 -8.65
C THR A 100 -6.11 -2.63 -7.82
N TYR A 101 -4.96 -2.85 -7.22
CA TYR A 101 -4.27 -1.79 -6.49
C TYR A 101 -3.80 -0.67 -7.43
N PRO A 102 -3.81 0.59 -6.98
CA PRO A 102 -3.03 1.63 -7.64
C PRO A 102 -1.57 1.21 -7.78
N ALA A 103 -0.97 1.48 -8.95
CA ALA A 103 0.36 0.96 -9.30
C ALA A 103 1.44 1.23 -8.24
N TYR A 104 1.43 2.41 -7.61
CA TYR A 104 2.38 2.73 -6.55
C TYR A 104 2.19 1.86 -5.28
N LEU A 105 0.93 1.54 -4.92
CA LEU A 105 0.62 0.68 -3.78
C LEU A 105 1.02 -0.77 -4.08
N GLU A 106 0.77 -1.22 -5.30
CA GLU A 106 1.18 -2.52 -5.79
C GLU A 106 2.71 -2.66 -5.73
N ALA A 107 3.46 -1.71 -6.29
CA ALA A 107 4.91 -1.67 -6.24
C ALA A 107 5.45 -1.74 -4.79
N ASN A 108 4.92 -0.91 -3.89
CA ASN A 108 5.30 -0.93 -2.48
C ASN A 108 5.02 -2.29 -1.80
N LYS A 109 3.91 -2.97 -2.17
CA LYS A 109 3.60 -4.32 -1.66
C LYS A 109 4.54 -5.37 -2.22
N ILE A 110 4.87 -5.32 -3.52
CA ILE A 110 5.85 -6.19 -4.16
C ILE A 110 7.20 -6.05 -3.46
N GLN A 111 7.72 -4.84 -3.38
CA GLN A 111 9.02 -4.56 -2.77
C GLN A 111 9.11 -5.01 -1.31
N LYS A 112 8.07 -4.75 -0.50
CA LYS A 112 8.01 -5.23 0.90
C LYS A 112 8.02 -6.74 1.00
N LYS A 113 7.34 -7.44 0.10
CA LYS A 113 7.27 -8.90 0.11
C LYS A 113 8.60 -9.53 -0.29
N VAL A 114 9.22 -9.07 -1.37
CA VAL A 114 10.51 -9.61 -1.81
C VAL A 114 11.61 -9.30 -0.80
N ALA A 115 11.60 -8.13 -0.18
CA ALA A 115 12.50 -7.78 0.91
C ALA A 115 12.34 -8.71 2.13
N SER A 116 11.11 -9.17 2.42
CA SER A 116 10.85 -10.07 3.56
C SER A 116 11.46 -11.47 3.41
N VAL A 117 11.86 -11.85 2.22
CA VAL A 117 12.53 -13.13 1.91
C VAL A 117 14.01 -12.95 1.57
N GLY A 118 14.55 -11.75 1.79
CA GLY A 118 15.98 -11.46 1.63
C GLY A 118 16.36 -10.85 0.29
N PHE A 119 15.41 -10.66 -0.62
CA PHE A 119 15.66 -9.93 -1.87
C PHE A 119 15.50 -8.42 -1.62
N ASP A 120 16.57 -7.80 -1.15
CA ASP A 120 16.57 -6.39 -0.77
C ASP A 120 17.98 -5.78 -0.91
N TYR A 121 18.04 -4.48 -1.20
CA TYR A 121 19.33 -3.76 -1.19
C TYR A 121 19.98 -3.81 0.20
N LYS A 122 21.32 -3.90 0.25
CA LYS A 122 22.04 -3.98 1.52
C LYS A 122 21.90 -2.69 2.33
N ASN A 123 21.98 -1.55 1.67
CA ASN A 123 21.86 -0.25 2.31
C ASN A 123 20.98 0.72 1.49
N LYS A 124 20.81 1.94 1.99
CA LYS A 124 19.98 2.98 1.36
C LYS A 124 20.63 3.61 0.14
N LEU A 125 21.94 3.64 0.09
CA LEU A 125 22.70 4.23 -1.02
C LEU A 125 22.65 3.33 -2.25
N ASP A 126 22.74 2.00 -2.07
CA ASP A 126 22.58 1.04 -3.19
C ASP A 126 21.21 1.22 -3.89
N ALA A 127 20.17 1.55 -3.14
CA ALA A 127 18.85 1.84 -3.72
C ALA A 127 18.83 3.19 -4.48
N ILE A 128 19.64 4.17 -4.06
CA ILE A 128 19.78 5.45 -4.77
C ILE A 128 20.62 5.25 -6.04
N ASP A 129 21.67 4.44 -5.97
CA ASP A 129 22.50 4.12 -7.13
C ASP A 129 21.67 3.49 -8.25
N LYS A 130 20.68 2.66 -7.90
CA LYS A 130 19.73 2.11 -8.89
C LYS A 130 18.90 3.19 -9.58
N ILE A 131 18.48 4.25 -8.87
CA ILE A 131 17.80 5.40 -9.51
C ILE A 131 18.72 6.06 -10.55
N SER A 132 20.00 6.18 -10.24
CA SER A 132 20.97 6.77 -11.15
C SER A 132 21.19 5.91 -12.39
N GLU A 133 21.22 4.60 -12.24
CA GLU A 133 21.29 3.62 -13.33
C GLU A 133 20.06 3.76 -14.25
N GLU A 134 18.84 3.65 -13.72
CA GLU A 134 17.60 3.77 -14.50
C GLU A 134 17.48 5.14 -15.21
N LEU A 135 17.96 6.20 -14.57
CA LEU A 135 17.99 7.52 -15.18
C LEU A 135 18.93 7.60 -16.39
N GLU A 136 20.09 6.97 -16.33
CA GLU A 136 21.03 6.93 -17.48
C GLU A 136 20.49 6.05 -18.61
N GLU A 137 19.86 4.90 -18.29
CA GLU A 137 19.22 4.03 -19.27
C GLU A 137 18.07 4.79 -19.98
N LEU A 138 17.22 5.48 -19.24
CA LEU A 138 16.18 6.34 -19.81
C LEU A 138 16.74 7.42 -20.73
N LYS A 139 17.85 8.08 -20.35
CA LYS A 139 18.50 9.10 -21.19
C LYS A 139 19.04 8.52 -22.51
N ILE A 140 19.59 7.31 -22.48
CA ILE A 140 20.08 6.60 -23.68
C ILE A 140 18.90 6.36 -24.63
N GLU A 141 17.79 5.81 -24.12
CA GLU A 141 16.65 5.46 -24.95
C GLU A 141 15.90 6.70 -25.48
N ILE A 142 15.89 7.82 -24.74
CA ILE A 142 15.38 9.11 -25.23
C ILE A 142 16.22 9.60 -26.42
N LYS A 143 17.56 9.54 -26.32
CA LYS A 143 18.47 9.93 -27.42
C LYS A 143 18.30 9.02 -28.65
N ALA A 144 18.06 7.71 -28.43
CA ALA A 144 17.77 6.74 -29.47
C ALA A 144 16.36 6.85 -30.05
N GLN A 145 15.47 7.65 -29.46
CA GLN A 145 14.06 7.80 -29.84
C GLN A 145 13.28 6.48 -29.79
N ASN A 146 13.68 5.53 -28.95
CA ASN A 146 13.07 4.21 -28.82
C ASN A 146 11.86 4.29 -27.88
N GLN A 147 10.69 4.61 -28.43
CA GLN A 147 9.46 4.83 -27.66
C GLN A 147 9.03 3.67 -26.76
N ARG A 148 9.33 2.44 -27.16
CA ARG A 148 9.01 1.25 -26.36
C ARG A 148 9.87 1.23 -25.12
N LYS A 149 11.18 1.33 -25.29
CA LYS A 149 12.14 1.28 -24.19
C LYS A 149 12.05 2.52 -23.26
N ILE A 150 11.79 3.70 -23.80
CA ILE A 150 11.52 4.89 -22.98
C ILE A 150 10.41 4.63 -21.95
N LYS A 151 9.35 3.89 -22.33
CA LYS A 151 8.27 3.54 -21.39
C LYS A 151 8.72 2.51 -20.35
N GLU A 152 9.55 1.55 -20.74
CA GLU A 152 10.12 0.54 -19.85
C GLU A 152 11.02 1.24 -18.82
N GLU A 153 12.04 1.98 -19.23
CA GLU A 153 13.00 2.63 -18.35
C GLU A 153 12.35 3.72 -17.44
N LEU A 154 11.36 4.45 -17.96
CA LEU A 154 10.61 5.38 -17.12
C LEU A 154 9.81 4.66 -16.02
N GLY A 155 9.24 3.50 -16.34
CA GLY A 155 8.57 2.64 -15.36
C GLY A 155 9.53 2.14 -14.29
N ASP A 156 10.71 1.69 -14.68
CA ASP A 156 11.74 1.18 -13.77
C ASP A 156 12.33 2.28 -12.88
N LEU A 157 12.53 3.49 -13.41
CA LEU A 157 12.90 4.67 -12.64
C LEU A 157 11.87 5.01 -11.55
N ILE A 158 10.57 4.99 -11.89
CA ILE A 158 9.50 5.21 -10.91
C ILE A 158 9.51 4.11 -9.86
N PHE A 159 9.67 2.85 -10.26
CA PHE A 159 9.71 1.71 -9.34
C PHE A 159 10.92 1.79 -8.38
N ALA A 160 12.11 2.15 -8.88
CA ALA A 160 13.31 2.37 -8.06
C ALA A 160 13.12 3.53 -7.06
N THR A 161 12.48 4.63 -7.49
CA THR A 161 12.16 5.77 -6.60
C THR A 161 11.23 5.36 -5.45
N LEU A 162 10.24 4.51 -5.71
CA LEU A 162 9.36 3.97 -4.68
C LEU A 162 10.13 3.07 -3.69
N ASP A 163 11.12 2.32 -4.16
CA ASP A 163 11.91 1.46 -3.29
C ASP A 163 12.81 2.26 -2.33
N VAL A 164 13.37 3.38 -2.77
CA VAL A 164 14.06 4.33 -1.89
C VAL A 164 13.13 4.83 -0.79
N SER A 165 11.89 5.18 -1.12
CA SER A 165 10.89 5.60 -0.11
C SER A 165 10.67 4.51 0.93
N ARG A 166 10.53 3.26 0.50
CA ARG A 166 10.41 2.08 1.38
C ARG A 166 11.63 1.92 2.29
N LYS A 167 12.85 2.02 1.73
CA LYS A 167 14.13 1.93 2.47
C LYS A 167 14.26 3.02 3.52
N LEU A 168 13.76 4.21 3.23
CA LEU A 168 13.73 5.34 4.16
C LEU A 168 12.58 5.26 5.16
N LYS A 169 11.69 4.25 5.04
CA LYS A 169 10.46 4.10 5.85
C LYS A 169 9.50 5.28 5.70
N LEU A 170 9.48 5.87 4.53
CA LEU A 170 8.56 6.94 4.16
C LEU A 170 7.40 6.37 3.35
N ASP A 171 6.23 6.95 3.52
CA ASP A 171 5.09 6.64 2.67
C ASP A 171 5.16 7.48 1.39
N PRO A 172 5.24 6.85 0.20
CA PRO A 172 5.40 7.57 -1.06
C PRO A 172 4.20 8.46 -1.41
N GLU A 173 2.98 8.06 -1.04
CA GLU A 173 1.79 8.87 -1.26
C GLU A 173 1.83 10.16 -0.44
N ILE A 174 2.18 10.05 0.85
CA ILE A 174 2.27 11.21 1.74
C ILE A 174 3.35 12.20 1.28
N ILE A 175 4.53 11.68 0.87
CA ILE A 175 5.62 12.59 0.42
C ILE A 175 5.29 13.23 -0.91
N LEU A 176 4.63 12.54 -1.83
CA LEU A 176 4.20 13.09 -3.11
C LEU A 176 3.07 14.13 -2.92
N LYS A 177 2.07 13.87 -2.06
CA LYS A 177 1.07 14.87 -1.67
C LYS A 177 1.70 16.15 -1.10
N LYS A 178 2.73 16.01 -0.26
CA LYS A 178 3.47 17.20 0.25
C LYS A 178 4.17 17.97 -0.86
N ALA A 179 4.76 17.27 -1.83
CA ALA A 179 5.41 17.89 -2.99
C ALA A 179 4.37 18.63 -3.86
N ASN A 180 3.23 18.01 -4.14
CA ASN A 180 2.11 18.61 -4.88
C ASN A 180 1.61 19.89 -4.19
N ASN A 181 1.34 19.82 -2.88
CA ASN A 181 0.91 20.99 -2.10
C ASN A 181 1.94 22.12 -2.10
N LYS A 182 3.24 21.79 -2.02
CA LYS A 182 4.33 22.75 -2.11
C LYS A 182 4.36 23.43 -3.48
N PHE A 183 4.21 22.65 -4.55
CA PHE A 183 4.15 23.18 -5.91
C PHE A 183 2.94 24.09 -6.11
N SER A 184 1.73 23.62 -5.73
CA SER A 184 0.49 24.40 -5.85
C SER A 184 0.54 25.72 -5.08
N LYS A 185 1.12 25.70 -3.86
CA LYS A 185 1.31 26.95 -3.08
C LYS A 185 2.28 27.94 -3.75
N ARG A 186 3.30 27.44 -4.45
CA ARG A 186 4.24 28.30 -5.20
C ARG A 186 3.59 28.87 -6.44
N TRP A 187 2.85 28.02 -7.16
CA TRP A 187 2.12 28.44 -8.37
C TRP A 187 1.12 29.55 -8.08
N ARG A 188 0.27 29.37 -7.05
CA ARG A 188 -0.71 30.40 -6.62
C ARG A 188 -0.11 31.74 -6.17
N LYS A 189 1.20 31.83 -6.00
CA LYS A 189 1.89 33.11 -5.73
C LYS A 189 2.40 33.79 -7.00
N LEU A 190 2.37 33.08 -8.12
CA LEU A 190 2.81 33.60 -9.42
C LEU A 190 1.63 34.02 -10.29
N GLU A 191 0.42 33.53 -9.97
CA GLU A 191 -0.86 34.03 -10.54
C GLU A 191 -1.29 35.33 -9.88
#